data_cca2d95cb7254d824472463b6ec83cdb
#
_entry.id   cca2d95cb7254d824472463b6ec83cdb
#
_cell.length_a   1.000
_cell.length_b   1.000
_cell.length_c   1.000
_cell.angle_alpha   90.00
_cell.angle_beta   90.00
_cell.angle_gamma   90.00
#
_symmetry.space_group_name_H-M   'P 1'
#
loop_
_entity.id
_entity.type
_entity.pdbx_description
1 polymer ?
#
loop_
_entity_poly.entity_id
_entity_poly.type
_entity_poly.pdbx_seq_one_letter_code
_entity_poly.pdbx_strand_id
1 'polypeptide(L)'
;MSFISVFDVLGPNMIGPSSSHTAGAARIGFLAQKMIGGSVIRADFTLYGSFAKTYHGHGTDRALLGGIMGFSTDDMRIRNSFEIAQETGLAYTFTPNETETEIHPNTVDISMTNKNGQIMTIRGESLGGGKVRIVRINDVKVDFTGEYSAVIVVQQDKPGVVAHITKVLSDRGVNIAFMRLFREAKGHTAYTIVESDGRLPEDVAEYLKDNVNVRDVMVVQI
;
A
#
# COMPACT_ATOMS: atom_id res chain seq x y z
N MET A 1 -4.05 15.05 -27.02
CA MET A 1 -5.29 14.80 -26.26
C MET A 1 -5.26 13.35 -25.84
N SER A 2 -5.14 13.07 -24.55
CA SER A 2 -5.25 11.71 -24.04
C SER A 2 -6.71 11.29 -24.18
N PHE A 3 -6.97 10.17 -24.84
CA PHE A 3 -8.28 9.54 -24.86
C PHE A 3 -8.64 9.11 -23.44
N ILE A 4 -9.68 9.69 -22.88
CA ILE A 4 -10.25 9.23 -21.61
C ILE A 4 -11.18 8.07 -22.00
N SER A 5 -10.85 6.86 -21.57
CA SER A 5 -11.71 5.68 -21.74
C SER A 5 -13.01 5.85 -20.95
N VAL A 6 -14.11 5.34 -21.47
CA VAL A 6 -15.38 5.24 -20.71
C VAL A 6 -15.18 4.47 -19.40
N PHE A 7 -14.26 3.51 -19.37
CA PHE A 7 -13.89 2.76 -18.16
C PHE A 7 -13.10 3.59 -17.14
N ASP A 8 -12.42 4.68 -17.55
CA ASP A 8 -11.79 5.62 -16.64
C ASP A 8 -12.82 6.54 -15.95
N VAL A 9 -14.02 6.67 -16.55
CA VAL A 9 -15.13 7.46 -16.02
C VAL A 9 -16.09 6.61 -15.17
N LEU A 10 -16.26 5.33 -15.52
CA LEU A 10 -16.99 4.35 -14.74
C LEU A 10 -16.08 3.94 -13.56
N GLY A 11 -16.17 4.59 -12.43
CA GLY A 11 -15.39 4.24 -11.23
C GLY A 11 -15.48 2.74 -10.88
N PRO A 12 -14.59 2.22 -10.02
CA PRO A 12 -14.59 0.82 -9.63
C PRO A 12 -15.90 0.45 -8.92
N ASN A 13 -16.27 -0.84 -8.95
CA ASN A 13 -17.26 -1.36 -8.04
C ASN A 13 -16.84 -1.03 -6.61
N MET A 14 -17.69 -0.33 -5.86
CA MET A 14 -17.32 0.16 -4.54
C MET A 14 -18.52 0.25 -3.61
N ILE A 15 -18.25 0.10 -2.33
CA ILE A 15 -19.21 0.38 -1.24
C ILE A 15 -18.93 1.79 -0.75
N GLY A 16 -19.88 2.71 -1.03
CA GLY A 16 -19.80 4.09 -0.58
C GLY A 16 -19.97 5.11 -1.71
N PRO A 17 -20.11 6.40 -1.37
CA PRO A 17 -20.55 7.43 -2.31
C PRO A 17 -19.44 8.04 -3.17
N SER A 18 -18.16 7.76 -2.88
CA SER A 18 -17.03 8.48 -3.47
C SER A 18 -15.91 7.56 -3.93
N SER A 19 -15.52 7.65 -5.20
CA SER A 19 -14.40 6.88 -5.74
C SER A 19 -13.04 7.26 -5.13
N SER A 20 -12.87 8.50 -4.69
CA SER A 20 -11.63 8.92 -4.02
C SER A 20 -11.66 8.69 -2.51
N HIS A 21 -12.77 9.04 -1.84
CA HIS A 21 -12.87 8.98 -0.37
C HIS A 21 -13.23 7.58 0.15
N THR A 22 -13.85 6.74 -0.66
CA THR A 22 -14.21 5.38 -0.25
C THR A 22 -13.35 4.33 -0.97
N ALA A 23 -13.46 4.19 -2.29
CA ALA A 23 -12.71 3.17 -3.02
C ALA A 23 -11.19 3.39 -2.92
N GLY A 24 -10.71 4.62 -3.13
CA GLY A 24 -9.29 4.95 -2.99
C GLY A 24 -8.77 4.72 -1.57
N ALA A 25 -9.54 5.10 -0.55
CA ALA A 25 -9.19 4.85 0.84
C ALA A 25 -9.10 3.35 1.17
N ALA A 26 -10.11 2.56 0.77
CA ALA A 26 -10.09 1.11 0.95
C ALA A 26 -8.87 0.47 0.26
N ARG A 27 -8.55 0.90 -0.96
CA ARG A 27 -7.40 0.40 -1.70
C ARG A 27 -6.06 0.75 -1.03
N ILE A 28 -5.92 1.97 -0.49
CA ILE A 28 -4.72 2.35 0.28
C ILE A 28 -4.56 1.43 1.50
N GLY A 29 -5.62 1.24 2.28
CA GLY A 29 -5.60 0.33 3.44
C GLY A 29 -5.28 -1.11 3.05
N PHE A 30 -5.85 -1.60 1.96
CA PHE A 30 -5.59 -2.94 1.43
C PHE A 30 -4.12 -3.13 1.03
N LEU A 31 -3.54 -2.18 0.28
CA LEU A 31 -2.12 -2.24 -0.09
C LEU A 31 -1.22 -2.19 1.15
N ALA A 32 -1.54 -1.33 2.12
CA ALA A 32 -0.81 -1.24 3.38
C ALA A 32 -0.79 -2.58 4.13
N GLN A 33 -1.95 -3.25 4.22
CA GLN A 33 -2.06 -4.58 4.83
C GLN A 33 -1.22 -5.63 4.10
N LYS A 34 -1.25 -5.63 2.76
CA LYS A 34 -0.43 -6.55 1.94
C LYS A 34 1.06 -6.31 2.16
N MET A 35 1.47 -5.05 2.30
CA MET A 35 2.88 -4.68 2.48
C MET A 35 3.44 -5.08 3.84
N ILE A 36 2.71 -4.85 4.93
CA ILE A 36 3.20 -5.24 6.27
C ILE A 36 3.19 -6.75 6.46
N GLY A 37 2.32 -7.45 5.75
CA GLY A 37 2.14 -8.90 5.87
C GLY A 37 1.54 -9.34 7.21
N GLY A 38 0.94 -10.52 7.22
CA GLY A 38 0.30 -11.06 8.40
C GLY A 38 -0.93 -10.29 8.89
N SER A 39 -1.34 -10.57 10.12
CA SER A 39 -2.51 -9.91 10.73
C SER A 39 -2.08 -8.62 11.41
N VAL A 40 -2.69 -7.50 11.05
CA VAL A 40 -2.52 -6.21 11.72
C VAL A 40 -3.28 -6.24 13.05
N ILE A 41 -2.62 -5.81 14.13
CA ILE A 41 -3.22 -5.71 15.47
C ILE A 41 -3.47 -4.26 15.89
N ARG A 42 -2.77 -3.31 15.23
CA ARG A 42 -2.94 -1.88 15.46
C ARG A 42 -2.72 -1.10 14.16
N ALA A 43 -3.58 -0.11 13.91
CA ALA A 43 -3.45 0.82 12.79
C ALA A 43 -3.81 2.25 13.24
N ASP A 44 -2.87 3.17 13.14
CA ASP A 44 -3.06 4.58 13.46
C ASP A 44 -3.04 5.38 12.15
N PHE A 45 -4.12 6.11 11.90
CA PHE A 45 -4.32 6.88 10.66
C PHE A 45 -4.18 8.37 10.94
N THR A 46 -3.27 9.05 10.21
CA THR A 46 -3.23 10.51 10.16
C THR A 46 -3.76 10.98 8.80
N LEU A 47 -4.84 11.72 8.82
CA LEU A 47 -5.57 12.17 7.64
C LEU A 47 -5.22 13.61 7.30
N TYR A 48 -5.09 13.92 6.01
CA TYR A 48 -4.70 15.24 5.53
C TYR A 48 -5.73 15.82 4.55
N GLY A 49 -5.73 17.11 4.40
CA GLY A 49 -6.51 17.86 3.39
C GLY A 49 -7.99 17.52 3.40
N SER A 50 -8.52 17.05 2.28
CA SER A 50 -9.94 16.68 2.15
C SER A 50 -10.29 15.45 2.99
N PHE A 51 -9.38 14.49 3.11
CA PHE A 51 -9.58 13.33 3.99
C PHE A 51 -9.79 13.78 5.44
N ALA A 52 -8.95 14.69 5.96
CA ALA A 52 -9.08 15.19 7.33
C ALA A 52 -10.44 15.85 7.59
N LYS A 53 -10.95 16.59 6.61
CA LYS A 53 -12.19 17.39 6.76
C LYS A 53 -13.47 16.58 6.62
N THR A 54 -13.45 15.48 5.86
CA THR A 54 -14.69 14.81 5.42
C THR A 54 -14.75 13.31 5.72
N TYR A 55 -13.77 12.74 6.41
CA TYR A 55 -13.61 11.30 6.57
C TYR A 55 -14.82 10.57 7.16
N HIS A 56 -15.52 11.14 8.12
CA HIS A 56 -16.73 10.56 8.68
C HIS A 56 -17.90 10.57 7.68
N GLY A 57 -18.13 11.73 7.03
CA GLY A 57 -19.29 11.93 6.14
C GLY A 57 -19.21 11.08 4.86
N HIS A 58 -18.02 10.82 4.36
CA HIS A 58 -17.79 10.00 3.16
C HIS A 58 -17.40 8.54 3.46
N GLY A 59 -17.34 8.14 4.74
CA GLY A 59 -16.97 6.79 5.15
C GLY A 59 -15.51 6.42 4.84
N THR A 60 -14.62 7.41 4.76
CA THR A 60 -13.17 7.20 4.53
C THR A 60 -12.56 6.38 5.66
N ASP A 61 -12.97 6.64 6.90
CA ASP A 61 -12.58 5.89 8.09
C ASP A 61 -12.93 4.39 7.99
N ARG A 62 -14.18 4.08 7.65
CA ARG A 62 -14.64 2.69 7.44
C ARG A 62 -13.88 2.03 6.29
N ALA A 63 -13.64 2.76 5.21
CA ALA A 63 -12.96 2.26 4.04
C ALA A 63 -11.47 1.95 4.31
N LEU A 64 -10.74 2.85 4.97
CA LEU A 64 -9.36 2.65 5.40
C LEU A 64 -9.24 1.44 6.33
N LEU A 65 -10.09 1.39 7.35
CA LEU A 65 -10.09 0.30 8.32
C LEU A 65 -10.46 -1.04 7.68
N GLY A 66 -11.46 -1.06 6.78
CA GLY A 66 -11.83 -2.24 6.00
C GLY A 66 -10.68 -2.73 5.13
N GLY A 67 -9.97 -1.82 4.46
CA GLY A 67 -8.77 -2.14 3.68
C GLY A 67 -7.67 -2.80 4.52
N ILE A 68 -7.40 -2.28 5.72
CA ILE A 68 -6.46 -2.88 6.68
C ILE A 68 -6.88 -4.30 7.12
N MET A 69 -8.18 -4.57 7.16
CA MET A 69 -8.71 -5.91 7.41
C MET A 69 -8.71 -6.81 6.15
N GLY A 70 -8.21 -6.32 5.02
CA GLY A 70 -8.10 -7.06 3.76
C GLY A 70 -9.36 -7.06 2.90
N PHE A 71 -10.31 -6.14 3.13
CA PHE A 71 -11.53 -6.05 2.33
C PHE A 71 -11.26 -5.33 1.00
N SER A 72 -11.82 -5.86 -0.09
CA SER A 72 -11.83 -5.21 -1.39
C SER A 72 -12.78 -4.00 -1.41
N THR A 73 -12.66 -3.15 -2.42
CA THR A 73 -13.46 -1.91 -2.54
C THR A 73 -14.97 -2.13 -2.62
N ASP A 74 -15.40 -3.30 -3.07
CA ASP A 74 -16.80 -3.73 -3.23
C ASP A 74 -17.29 -4.65 -2.09
N ASP A 75 -16.47 -4.91 -1.08
CA ASP A 75 -16.83 -5.78 0.04
C ASP A 75 -17.83 -5.08 0.97
N MET A 76 -19.00 -5.66 1.10
CA MET A 76 -20.10 -5.14 1.94
C MET A 76 -19.71 -4.97 3.41
N ARG A 77 -18.71 -5.72 3.89
CA ARG A 77 -18.22 -5.65 5.28
C ARG A 77 -17.58 -4.28 5.60
N ILE A 78 -17.19 -3.49 4.60
CA ILE A 78 -16.70 -2.11 4.80
C ILE A 78 -17.70 -1.28 5.62
N ARG A 79 -19.00 -1.50 5.46
CA ARG A 79 -20.05 -0.78 6.21
C ARG A 79 -19.96 -1.01 7.72
N ASN A 80 -19.50 -2.19 8.12
CA ASN A 80 -19.41 -2.65 9.51
C ASN A 80 -17.96 -2.78 9.99
N SER A 81 -17.04 -2.01 9.37
CA SER A 81 -15.59 -2.12 9.67
C SER A 81 -15.26 -1.86 11.12
N PHE A 82 -15.96 -0.96 11.81
CA PHE A 82 -15.70 -0.65 13.22
C PHE A 82 -16.12 -1.81 14.13
N GLU A 83 -17.28 -2.39 13.89
CA GLU A 83 -17.79 -3.52 14.63
C GLU A 83 -16.88 -4.74 14.45
N ILE A 84 -16.48 -5.02 13.20
CA ILE A 84 -15.57 -6.14 12.88
C ILE A 84 -14.17 -5.92 13.49
N ALA A 85 -13.66 -4.70 13.46
CA ALA A 85 -12.38 -4.38 14.10
C ALA A 85 -12.42 -4.62 15.61
N GLN A 86 -13.52 -4.24 16.27
CA GLN A 86 -13.73 -4.51 17.69
C GLN A 86 -13.79 -6.02 17.98
N GLU A 87 -14.55 -6.79 17.19
CA GLU A 87 -14.67 -8.25 17.33
C GLU A 87 -13.33 -8.98 17.12
N THR A 88 -12.50 -8.50 16.20
CA THR A 88 -11.19 -9.07 15.88
C THR A 88 -10.05 -8.57 16.77
N GLY A 89 -10.32 -7.58 17.64
CA GLY A 89 -9.34 -6.98 18.54
C GLY A 89 -8.32 -6.08 17.82
N LEU A 90 -8.66 -5.56 16.63
CA LEU A 90 -7.84 -4.58 15.91
C LEU A 90 -7.97 -3.20 16.59
N ALA A 91 -6.90 -2.72 17.22
CA ALA A 91 -6.85 -1.36 17.76
C ALA A 91 -6.63 -0.34 16.63
N TYR A 92 -7.32 0.79 16.68
CA TYR A 92 -7.15 1.83 15.67
C TYR A 92 -7.40 3.23 16.23
N THR A 93 -6.80 4.24 15.57
CA THR A 93 -7.06 5.67 15.82
C THR A 93 -7.15 6.43 14.50
N PHE A 94 -7.96 7.50 14.48
CA PHE A 94 -8.00 8.46 13.38
C PHE A 94 -7.67 9.86 13.92
N THR A 95 -6.66 10.49 13.33
CA THR A 95 -6.20 11.82 13.71
C THR A 95 -6.23 12.73 12.50
N PRO A 96 -7.14 13.70 12.40
CA PRO A 96 -7.11 14.68 11.34
C PRO A 96 -5.94 15.67 11.56
N ASN A 97 -5.17 15.91 10.51
CA ASN A 97 -4.12 16.92 10.45
C ASN A 97 -4.52 18.00 9.43
N GLU A 98 -4.90 19.15 9.92
CA GLU A 98 -5.31 20.30 9.10
C GLU A 98 -4.20 21.35 8.96
N THR A 99 -3.04 21.13 9.57
CA THR A 99 -1.92 22.09 9.58
C THR A 99 -0.98 21.93 8.39
N GLU A 100 -0.82 20.72 7.86
CA GLU A 100 0.02 20.44 6.69
C GLU A 100 -0.82 20.65 5.42
N THR A 101 -0.62 21.79 4.73
CA THR A 101 -1.43 22.21 3.57
C THR A 101 -0.75 21.96 2.22
N GLU A 102 0.58 21.81 2.18
CA GLU A 102 1.35 21.52 0.97
C GLU A 102 1.43 20.02 0.70
N ILE A 103 0.27 19.36 0.68
CA ILE A 103 0.15 17.91 0.52
C ILE A 103 -1.05 17.62 -0.40
N HIS A 104 -1.03 16.46 -1.07
CA HIS A 104 -2.19 16.04 -1.87
C HIS A 104 -3.45 15.94 -0.98
N PRO A 105 -4.61 16.49 -1.40
CA PRO A 105 -5.79 16.63 -0.52
C PRO A 105 -6.35 15.32 0.02
N ASN A 106 -6.16 14.21 -0.68
CA ASN A 106 -6.63 12.89 -0.26
C ASN A 106 -5.46 12.01 0.18
N THR A 107 -4.69 12.49 1.16
CA THR A 107 -3.52 11.79 1.72
C THR A 107 -3.83 11.21 3.09
N VAL A 108 -3.26 10.05 3.35
CA VAL A 108 -3.25 9.40 4.67
C VAL A 108 -1.87 8.82 4.97
N ASP A 109 -1.38 9.02 6.19
CA ASP A 109 -0.31 8.21 6.79
C ASP A 109 -0.97 7.10 7.61
N ILE A 110 -0.51 5.87 7.43
CA ILE A 110 -0.95 4.70 8.17
C ILE A 110 0.26 4.09 8.88
N SER A 111 0.28 4.16 10.20
CA SER A 111 1.25 3.44 11.03
C SER A 111 0.62 2.15 11.53
N MET A 112 1.25 1.02 11.23
CA MET A 112 0.69 -0.31 11.52
C MET A 112 1.65 -1.12 12.36
N THR A 113 1.07 -1.98 13.22
CA THR A 113 1.79 -3.05 13.91
C THR A 113 1.11 -4.38 13.62
N ASN A 114 1.86 -5.39 13.20
CA ASN A 114 1.34 -6.74 13.01
C ASN A 114 1.54 -7.63 14.24
N LYS A 115 0.95 -8.83 14.24
CA LYS A 115 1.06 -9.80 15.35
C LYS A 115 2.51 -10.21 15.67
N ASN A 116 3.43 -10.07 14.73
CA ASN A 116 4.85 -10.40 14.94
C ASN A 116 5.64 -9.22 15.56
N GLY A 117 4.97 -8.09 15.86
CA GLY A 117 5.59 -6.89 16.40
C GLY A 117 6.31 -6.04 15.35
N GLN A 118 6.17 -6.36 14.07
CA GLN A 118 6.72 -5.54 12.99
C GLN A 118 5.92 -4.24 12.88
N ILE A 119 6.62 -3.12 12.76
CA ILE A 119 6.04 -1.79 12.60
C ILE A 119 6.36 -1.28 11.20
N MET A 120 5.37 -0.70 10.53
CA MET A 120 5.51 -0.09 9.22
C MET A 120 4.63 1.15 9.13
N THR A 121 5.16 2.21 8.53
CA THR A 121 4.40 3.41 8.19
C THR A 121 4.39 3.58 6.68
N ILE A 122 3.21 3.82 6.11
CA ILE A 122 3.08 4.18 4.69
C ILE A 122 2.36 5.52 4.55
N ARG A 123 2.68 6.27 3.50
CA ARG A 123 1.87 7.40 3.04
C ARG A 123 1.21 7.04 1.71
N GLY A 124 -0.12 7.09 1.69
CA GLY A 124 -0.94 6.83 0.51
C GLY A 124 -1.72 8.05 0.07
N GLU A 125 -1.86 8.20 -1.24
CA GLU A 125 -2.65 9.25 -1.89
C GLU A 125 -3.74 8.61 -2.76
N SER A 126 -4.97 9.10 -2.64
CA SER A 126 -6.07 8.72 -3.54
C SER A 126 -6.20 9.72 -4.66
N LEU A 127 -5.97 9.27 -5.89
CA LEU A 127 -5.93 10.10 -7.09
C LEU A 127 -7.29 10.28 -7.78
N GLY A 128 -8.34 9.63 -7.23
CA GLY A 128 -9.67 9.59 -7.84
C GLY A 128 -9.88 8.37 -8.75
N GLY A 129 -11.14 8.05 -9.05
CA GLY A 129 -11.48 6.88 -9.87
C GLY A 129 -11.04 5.53 -9.27
N GLY A 130 -10.78 5.46 -7.96
CA GLY A 130 -10.21 4.29 -7.30
C GLY A 130 -8.70 4.11 -7.51
N LYS A 131 -8.04 4.99 -8.26
CA LYS A 131 -6.58 4.98 -8.42
C LYS A 131 -5.91 5.53 -7.18
N VAL A 132 -4.81 4.90 -6.79
CA VAL A 132 -4.05 5.28 -5.60
C VAL A 132 -2.55 5.28 -5.89
N ARG A 133 -1.79 5.90 -5.00
CA ARG A 133 -0.34 5.90 -5.04
C ARG A 133 0.22 5.84 -3.63
N ILE A 134 1.10 4.90 -3.34
CA ILE A 134 1.93 4.89 -2.14
C ILE A 134 3.17 5.72 -2.45
N VAL A 135 3.34 6.81 -1.71
CA VAL A 135 4.41 7.81 -1.95
C VAL A 135 5.53 7.76 -0.90
N ARG A 136 5.33 7.00 0.18
CA ARG A 136 6.34 6.79 1.21
C ARG A 136 6.14 5.45 1.90
N ILE A 137 7.24 4.75 2.16
CA ILE A 137 7.31 3.57 3.02
C ILE A 137 8.37 3.87 4.08
N ASN A 138 7.96 3.91 5.35
CA ASN A 138 8.78 4.39 6.46
C ASN A 138 9.36 5.78 6.10
N ASP A 139 10.69 5.92 6.08
CA ASP A 139 11.36 7.20 5.80
C ASP A 139 11.73 7.40 4.32
N VAL A 140 11.44 6.42 3.45
CA VAL A 140 11.85 6.45 2.04
C VAL A 140 10.69 6.84 1.15
N LYS A 141 10.90 7.88 0.32
CA LYS A 141 9.97 8.25 -0.75
C LYS A 141 9.98 7.18 -1.83
N VAL A 142 8.80 6.74 -2.23
CA VAL A 142 8.59 5.73 -3.28
C VAL A 142 7.51 6.20 -4.26
N ASP A 143 7.27 5.42 -5.29
CA ASP A 143 6.16 5.61 -6.22
C ASP A 143 5.62 4.23 -6.61
N PHE A 144 4.49 3.81 -5.99
CA PHE A 144 3.87 2.50 -6.20
C PHE A 144 2.36 2.63 -6.27
N THR A 145 1.75 2.17 -7.35
CA THR A 145 0.31 2.30 -7.61
C THR A 145 -0.51 1.07 -7.20
N GLY A 146 0.14 -0.09 -7.07
CA GLY A 146 -0.54 -1.35 -6.83
C GLY A 146 -1.44 -1.80 -7.99
N GLU A 147 -1.19 -1.35 -9.22
CA GLU A 147 -1.92 -1.81 -10.42
C GLU A 147 -1.46 -3.19 -10.86
N TYR A 148 -0.23 -3.55 -10.54
CA TYR A 148 0.40 -4.83 -10.84
C TYR A 148 0.76 -5.57 -9.56
N SER A 149 0.88 -6.90 -9.66
CA SER A 149 1.52 -7.67 -8.59
C SER A 149 2.97 -7.22 -8.44
N ALA A 150 3.46 -7.08 -7.22
CA ALA A 150 4.78 -6.51 -6.99
C ALA A 150 5.55 -7.23 -5.89
N VAL A 151 6.86 -7.28 -6.07
CA VAL A 151 7.83 -7.55 -5.01
C VAL A 151 8.47 -6.23 -4.61
N ILE A 152 8.45 -5.94 -3.31
CA ILE A 152 9.12 -4.78 -2.71
C ILE A 152 10.25 -5.31 -1.84
N VAL A 153 11.48 -5.11 -2.26
CA VAL A 153 12.68 -5.59 -1.57
C VAL A 153 13.29 -4.45 -0.77
N VAL A 154 13.37 -4.62 0.55
CA VAL A 154 14.07 -3.71 1.45
C VAL A 154 15.51 -4.18 1.57
N GLN A 155 16.46 -3.35 1.18
CA GLN A 155 17.85 -3.76 1.05
C GLN A 155 18.83 -2.67 1.48
N GLN A 156 20.09 -3.07 1.70
CA GLN A 156 21.19 -2.13 1.75
C GLN A 156 21.60 -1.75 0.32
N ASP A 157 21.78 -0.46 0.05
CA ASP A 157 22.19 0.05 -1.26
C ASP A 157 23.63 -0.34 -1.56
N LYS A 158 23.82 -1.55 -2.12
CA LYS A 158 25.13 -2.13 -2.46
C LYS A 158 25.12 -2.74 -3.86
N PRO A 159 26.31 -2.73 -4.53
CA PRO A 159 26.47 -3.47 -5.78
C PRO A 159 26.09 -4.94 -5.65
N GLY A 160 25.48 -5.51 -6.69
CA GLY A 160 25.12 -6.91 -6.78
C GLY A 160 23.71 -7.23 -6.26
N VAL A 161 23.08 -6.41 -5.42
CA VAL A 161 21.74 -6.70 -4.87
C VAL A 161 20.68 -6.67 -5.99
N VAL A 162 20.69 -5.66 -6.85
CA VAL A 162 19.76 -5.59 -7.99
C VAL A 162 19.96 -6.78 -8.95
N ALA A 163 21.21 -7.17 -9.21
CA ALA A 163 21.52 -8.34 -10.03
C ALA A 163 20.97 -9.64 -9.41
N HIS A 164 21.08 -9.79 -8.10
CA HIS A 164 20.47 -10.93 -7.38
C HIS A 164 18.94 -10.92 -7.53
N ILE A 165 18.27 -9.78 -7.31
CA ILE A 165 16.81 -9.66 -7.44
C ILE A 165 16.36 -10.07 -8.84
N THR A 166 16.98 -9.51 -9.89
CA THR A 166 16.58 -9.80 -11.27
C THR A 166 16.89 -11.25 -11.65
N LYS A 167 18.00 -11.83 -11.15
CA LYS A 167 18.32 -13.25 -11.37
C LYS A 167 17.27 -14.15 -10.73
N VAL A 168 16.92 -13.94 -9.47
CA VAL A 168 15.89 -14.75 -8.75
C VAL A 168 14.57 -14.71 -9.50
N LEU A 169 14.13 -13.53 -9.96
CA LEU A 169 12.88 -13.39 -10.71
C LEU A 169 12.95 -14.09 -12.07
N SER A 170 14.07 -13.92 -12.80
CA SER A 170 14.30 -14.59 -14.09
C SER A 170 14.30 -16.10 -13.97
N ASP A 171 15.02 -16.66 -12.98
CA ASP A 171 15.10 -18.11 -12.75
C ASP A 171 13.72 -18.74 -12.43
N ARG A 172 12.74 -17.91 -12.02
CA ARG A 172 11.35 -18.30 -11.73
C ARG A 172 10.37 -17.93 -12.82
N GLY A 173 10.86 -17.49 -13.98
CA GLY A 173 10.03 -17.16 -15.13
C GLY A 173 9.15 -15.92 -14.92
N VAL A 174 9.49 -15.04 -13.97
CA VAL A 174 8.75 -13.79 -13.72
C VAL A 174 9.17 -12.75 -14.77
N ASN A 175 8.19 -12.28 -15.55
CA ASN A 175 8.39 -11.16 -16.46
C ASN A 175 8.23 -9.83 -15.72
N ILE A 176 9.27 -9.00 -15.77
CA ILE A 176 9.30 -7.71 -15.11
C ILE A 176 8.65 -6.66 -16.03
N ALA A 177 7.52 -6.09 -15.59
CA ALA A 177 6.85 -5.00 -16.29
C ALA A 177 7.53 -3.66 -15.98
N PHE A 178 7.77 -3.39 -14.68
CA PHE A 178 8.45 -2.20 -14.20
C PHE A 178 9.40 -2.54 -13.06
N MET A 179 10.49 -1.80 -12.98
CA MET A 179 11.44 -1.89 -11.87
C MET A 179 11.91 -0.51 -11.49
N ARG A 180 11.78 -0.16 -10.22
CA ARG A 180 12.21 1.14 -9.68
C ARG A 180 13.00 0.92 -8.41
N LEU A 181 14.05 1.69 -8.21
CA LEU A 181 14.85 1.69 -7.00
C LEU A 181 14.80 3.07 -6.35
N PHE A 182 14.40 3.09 -5.11
CA PHE A 182 14.35 4.27 -4.26
C PHE A 182 15.30 4.07 -3.09
N ARG A 183 16.08 5.08 -2.75
CA ARG A 183 17.05 5.00 -1.66
C ARG A 183 16.95 6.21 -0.74
N GLU A 184 17.15 5.96 0.54
CA GLU A 184 17.29 7.02 1.53
C GLU A 184 18.54 7.88 1.23
N ALA A 185 19.70 7.21 1.14
CA ALA A 185 20.97 7.78 0.75
C ALA A 185 21.89 6.70 0.16
N LYS A 186 22.97 7.10 -0.49
CA LYS A 186 23.97 6.16 -1.04
C LYS A 186 24.55 5.27 0.08
N GLY A 187 24.44 3.96 -0.11
CA GLY A 187 24.93 2.94 0.83
C GLY A 187 24.01 2.67 2.03
N HIS A 188 22.87 3.36 2.14
CA HIS A 188 21.86 3.19 3.21
C HIS A 188 20.73 2.27 2.77
N THR A 189 19.55 2.44 3.36
CA THR A 189 18.35 1.68 3.01
C THR A 189 17.87 2.04 1.61
N ALA A 190 17.54 1.02 0.83
CA ALA A 190 16.89 1.16 -0.46
C ALA A 190 15.68 0.24 -0.56
N TYR A 191 14.69 0.66 -1.35
CA TYR A 191 13.52 -0.12 -1.74
C TYR A 191 13.58 -0.36 -3.23
N THR A 192 13.69 -1.62 -3.63
CA THR A 192 13.51 -2.01 -5.03
C THR A 192 12.10 -2.55 -5.21
N ILE A 193 11.30 -1.85 -5.99
CA ILE A 193 9.93 -2.24 -6.34
C ILE A 193 9.97 -2.85 -7.73
N VAL A 194 9.59 -4.11 -7.84
CA VAL A 194 9.50 -4.83 -9.11
C VAL A 194 8.05 -5.24 -9.33
N GLU A 195 7.44 -4.72 -10.38
CA GLU A 195 6.07 -4.99 -10.78
C GLU A 195 6.08 -6.02 -11.93
N SER A 196 5.18 -6.99 -11.86
CA SER A 196 5.10 -8.13 -12.78
C SER A 196 3.74 -8.20 -13.45
N ASP A 197 3.73 -8.56 -14.75
CA ASP A 197 2.50 -8.79 -15.53
C ASP A 197 1.65 -9.97 -15.02
N GLY A 198 2.26 -10.88 -14.27
CA GLY A 198 1.61 -12.10 -13.78
C GLY A 198 1.70 -12.26 -12.27
N ARG A 199 1.15 -13.39 -11.82
CA ARG A 199 1.26 -13.79 -10.42
C ARG A 199 2.72 -14.08 -10.06
N LEU A 200 3.14 -13.62 -8.90
CA LEU A 200 4.45 -13.93 -8.33
C LEU A 200 4.43 -15.33 -7.69
N PRO A 201 5.51 -16.12 -7.84
CA PRO A 201 5.65 -17.39 -7.14
C PRO A 201 5.61 -17.22 -5.62
N GLU A 202 5.00 -18.18 -4.92
CA GLU A 202 4.83 -18.09 -3.45
C GLU A 202 6.17 -18.09 -2.70
N ASP A 203 7.17 -18.77 -3.25
CA ASP A 203 8.52 -18.92 -2.69
C ASP A 203 9.46 -17.75 -3.01
N VAL A 204 9.05 -16.80 -3.85
CA VAL A 204 9.92 -15.72 -4.34
C VAL A 204 10.58 -14.92 -3.22
N ALA A 205 9.85 -14.68 -2.13
CA ALA A 205 10.37 -13.91 -1.00
C ALA A 205 11.51 -14.63 -0.28
N GLU A 206 11.43 -15.95 -0.16
CA GLU A 206 12.46 -16.80 0.46
C GLU A 206 13.80 -16.68 -0.28
N TYR A 207 13.79 -16.89 -1.60
CA TYR A 207 15.01 -16.80 -2.39
C TYR A 207 15.59 -15.37 -2.53
N LEU A 208 14.75 -14.37 -2.48
CA LEU A 208 15.23 -12.99 -2.44
C LEU A 208 15.97 -12.68 -1.13
N LYS A 209 15.55 -13.29 -0.01
CA LYS A 209 16.18 -13.16 1.30
C LYS A 209 17.52 -13.89 1.44
N ASP A 210 17.89 -14.76 0.51
CA ASP A 210 19.21 -15.43 0.51
C ASP A 210 20.40 -14.47 0.38
N ASN A 211 20.18 -13.25 -0.11
CA ASN A 211 21.23 -12.22 -0.16
C ASN A 211 21.34 -11.49 1.19
N VAL A 212 22.50 -11.52 1.81
CA VAL A 212 22.77 -10.91 3.14
C VAL A 212 22.48 -9.41 3.23
N ASN A 213 22.42 -8.71 2.08
CA ASN A 213 22.08 -7.30 2.02
C ASN A 213 20.56 -7.06 1.85
N VAL A 214 19.76 -8.09 1.65
CA VAL A 214 18.29 -8.01 1.66
C VAL A 214 17.82 -8.15 3.10
N ARG A 215 17.11 -7.16 3.59
CA ARG A 215 16.63 -7.09 4.97
C ARG A 215 15.22 -7.63 5.10
N ASP A 216 14.37 -7.31 4.12
CA ASP A 216 12.99 -7.78 4.08
C ASP A 216 12.44 -7.82 2.65
N VAL A 217 11.39 -8.61 2.45
CA VAL A 217 10.71 -8.75 1.16
C VAL A 217 9.20 -8.76 1.41
N MET A 218 8.50 -7.86 0.76
CA MET A 218 7.05 -7.78 0.76
C MET A 218 6.53 -8.23 -0.61
N VAL A 219 5.52 -9.09 -0.61
CA VAL A 219 4.86 -9.55 -1.83
C VAL A 219 3.44 -9.03 -1.85
N VAL A 220 3.15 -8.15 -2.79
CA VAL A 220 1.83 -7.57 -3.02
C VAL A 220 1.21 -8.28 -4.22
N GLN A 221 0.31 -9.21 -3.97
CA GLN A 221 -0.41 -9.95 -4.99
C GLN A 221 -1.75 -9.26 -5.24
N ILE A 222 -2.01 -8.88 -6.52
CA ILE A 222 -3.23 -8.21 -6.96
C ILE A 222 -4.13 -9.20 -7.71
#